data_fc3ba9ce4671525e4e743945d27f7802
#
_entry.id   fc3ba9ce4671525e4e743945d27f7802
#
_cell.length_a   1.000
_cell.length_b   1.000
_cell.length_c   1.000
_cell.angle_alpha   90.00
_cell.angle_beta   90.00
_cell.angle_gamma   90.00
#
_symmetry.space_group_name_H-M   'P 1'
#
loop_
_entity.id
_entity.type
_entity.pdbx_description
1 polymer ?
#
loop_
_entity_poly.entity_id
_entity_poly.type
_entity_poly.pdbx_seq_one_letter_code
_entity_poly.pdbx_strand_id
1 'polypeptide(L)'
;MVARGRTCERSLNILFVINDLYTRGNGLAASARRTITLLRERGHHVRVLSAPPLDGDDCGVGVPEYPLPSMSVPVVGSLIASQGYAFARVRRAQVKRALQWADVVHLEEPFYLQAVVAQCARRAGVPALVTYHIHPENLTASIYLDRACLLNRMILELWKRAIFNRCSLVQCPSQSVWDRLEPLALRPPLLLLSNGVPLGEGVDGADARGDEGDSSVVRILAVGRFSREKDQATILRALRYSSHARSIELALAGRGPTERALRAQASALLSDGVITRPVRFAFMSAPELAREASRCDLYVHAARIEVEGLSALEVLRLGVVPVIARGPLTATSQFALSGDSMYEAGDSRALARAIDRWVERGRQALVSEGARYRGLGERYDIRACVDRLEDAYVRLVSADVSHA
;
A
#
# COMPACT_ATOMS: atom_id res chain seq x y z
N MET A 1 -29.18 -8.84 -2.85
CA MET A 1 -28.99 -10.31 -2.66
C MET A 1 -27.54 -10.48 -2.20
N VAL A 2 -27.33 -10.59 -0.89
CA VAL A 2 -25.99 -10.73 -0.29
C VAL A 2 -25.47 -12.11 -0.67
N ALA A 3 -24.38 -12.16 -1.43
CA ALA A 3 -23.70 -13.40 -1.73
C ALA A 3 -23.23 -14.03 -0.40
N ARG A 4 -23.81 -15.15 -0.02
CA ARG A 4 -23.33 -15.98 1.09
C ARG A 4 -21.92 -16.40 0.75
N GLY A 5 -20.95 -16.00 1.58
CA GLY A 5 -19.56 -16.42 1.46
C GLY A 5 -19.48 -17.94 1.33
N ARG A 6 -18.70 -18.42 0.36
CA ARG A 6 -18.34 -19.85 0.26
C ARG A 6 -17.64 -20.21 1.56
N THR A 7 -18.24 -21.08 2.36
CA THR A 7 -17.52 -21.77 3.44
C THR A 7 -16.53 -22.72 2.76
N CYS A 8 -15.24 -22.50 2.99
CA CYS A 8 -14.20 -23.41 2.48
C CYS A 8 -14.44 -24.81 3.10
N GLU A 9 -14.49 -25.84 2.26
CA GLU A 9 -14.70 -27.22 2.73
C GLU A 9 -13.54 -27.73 3.61
N ARG A 10 -12.40 -27.01 3.64
CA ARG A 10 -11.21 -27.39 4.41
C ARG A 10 -10.60 -26.19 5.12
N SER A 11 -10.62 -26.18 6.44
CA SER A 11 -9.86 -25.23 7.26
C SER A 11 -8.35 -25.49 7.11
N LEU A 12 -7.55 -24.43 6.91
CA LEU A 12 -6.10 -24.47 6.77
C LEU A 12 -5.40 -23.81 7.96
N ASN A 13 -4.23 -24.31 8.30
CA ASN A 13 -3.28 -23.70 9.23
C ASN A 13 -2.35 -22.77 8.42
N ILE A 14 -2.59 -21.48 8.45
CA ILE A 14 -1.87 -20.46 7.66
C ILE A 14 -0.89 -19.72 8.57
N LEU A 15 0.40 -19.74 8.24
CA LEU A 15 1.43 -18.99 8.95
C LEU A 15 1.75 -17.68 8.23
N PHE A 16 1.36 -16.55 8.78
CA PHE A 16 1.79 -15.23 8.33
C PHE A 16 3.16 -14.87 8.91
N VAL A 17 4.07 -14.42 8.06
CA VAL A 17 5.43 -14.03 8.43
C VAL A 17 5.68 -12.59 8.01
N ILE A 18 5.75 -11.72 8.99
CA ILE A 18 5.94 -10.28 8.82
C ILE A 18 6.87 -9.76 9.91
N ASN A 19 7.73 -8.79 9.61
CA ASN A 19 8.61 -8.23 10.62
C ASN A 19 7.86 -7.43 11.66
N ASP A 20 6.94 -6.58 11.20
CA ASP A 20 6.16 -5.66 12.02
C ASP A 20 4.70 -5.60 11.55
N LEU A 21 3.82 -6.21 12.34
CA LEU A 21 2.38 -6.24 12.06
C LEU A 21 1.62 -5.07 12.75
N TYR A 22 2.23 -4.41 13.73
CA TYR A 22 1.52 -3.55 14.69
C TYR A 22 1.73 -2.05 14.49
N THR A 23 2.71 -1.64 13.68
CA THR A 23 2.93 -0.22 13.40
C THR A 23 1.72 0.40 12.70
N ARG A 24 1.14 1.43 13.35
CA ARG A 24 0.05 2.23 12.78
C ARG A 24 0.57 3.15 11.67
N GLY A 25 -0.22 3.31 10.61
CA GLY A 25 0.16 4.12 9.44
C GLY A 25 1.07 3.42 8.45
N ASN A 26 1.42 2.15 8.70
CA ASN A 26 2.10 1.29 7.73
C ASN A 26 1.04 0.56 6.88
N GLY A 27 0.99 0.86 5.59
CA GLY A 27 -0.01 0.29 4.66
C GLY A 27 0.10 -1.22 4.51
N LEU A 28 1.33 -1.77 4.51
CA LEU A 28 1.59 -3.21 4.46
C LEU A 28 1.03 -3.90 5.70
N ALA A 29 1.37 -3.41 6.90
CA ALA A 29 0.85 -3.97 8.15
C ALA A 29 -0.68 -3.87 8.23
N ALA A 30 -1.27 -2.77 7.77
CA ALA A 30 -2.73 -2.62 7.72
C ALA A 30 -3.38 -3.62 6.77
N SER A 31 -2.80 -3.85 5.59
CA SER A 31 -3.26 -4.86 4.64
C SER A 31 -3.17 -6.27 5.22
N ALA A 32 -2.02 -6.64 5.79
CA ALA A 32 -1.82 -7.95 6.42
C ALA A 32 -2.84 -8.20 7.54
N ARG A 33 -3.08 -7.22 8.44
CA ARG A 33 -4.09 -7.34 9.50
C ARG A 33 -5.49 -7.61 8.94
N ARG A 34 -5.90 -6.86 7.91
CA ARG A 34 -7.22 -7.05 7.25
C ARG A 34 -7.35 -8.46 6.67
N THR A 35 -6.30 -8.93 5.97
CA THR A 35 -6.26 -10.27 5.39
C THR A 35 -6.33 -11.36 6.46
N ILE A 36 -5.55 -11.23 7.55
CA ILE A 36 -5.56 -12.16 8.69
C ILE A 36 -6.96 -12.23 9.31
N THR A 37 -7.58 -11.07 9.57
CA THR A 37 -8.93 -11.01 10.14
C THR A 37 -9.95 -11.73 9.27
N LEU A 38 -9.97 -11.43 7.95
CA LEU A 38 -10.90 -12.06 7.03
C LEU A 38 -10.69 -13.57 6.89
N LEU A 39 -9.46 -14.06 6.88
CA LEU A 39 -9.16 -15.49 6.84
C LEU A 39 -9.63 -16.18 8.12
N ARG A 40 -9.46 -15.56 9.29
CA ARG A 40 -9.98 -16.07 10.56
C ARG A 40 -11.52 -16.11 10.59
N GLU A 41 -12.18 -15.05 10.09
CA GLU A 41 -13.63 -14.98 9.95
C GLU A 41 -14.20 -16.11 9.05
N ARG A 42 -13.39 -16.60 8.10
CA ARG A 42 -13.74 -17.71 7.20
C ARG A 42 -13.45 -19.09 7.78
N GLY A 43 -12.94 -19.16 9.02
CA GLY A 43 -12.70 -20.40 9.73
C GLY A 43 -11.31 -21.00 9.52
N HIS A 44 -10.38 -20.28 8.89
CA HIS A 44 -8.98 -20.70 8.86
C HIS A 44 -8.29 -20.43 10.20
N HIS A 45 -7.33 -21.29 10.54
CA HIS A 45 -6.44 -21.07 11.66
C HIS A 45 -5.24 -20.24 11.20
N VAL A 46 -5.20 -18.95 11.56
CA VAL A 46 -4.10 -18.06 11.17
C VAL A 46 -3.26 -17.73 12.37
N ARG A 47 -1.95 -18.05 12.31
CA ARG A 47 -0.93 -17.67 13.29
C ARG A 47 0.12 -16.76 12.69
N VAL A 48 0.72 -15.94 13.54
CA VAL A 48 1.67 -14.91 13.13
C VAL A 48 3.05 -15.18 13.72
N LEU A 49 4.08 -15.10 12.88
CA LEU A 49 5.49 -15.06 13.25
C LEU A 49 6.00 -13.63 13.00
N SER A 50 6.14 -12.84 14.07
CA SER A 50 6.43 -11.41 14.03
C SER A 50 7.09 -10.92 15.32
N ALA A 51 7.61 -9.69 15.32
CA ALA A 51 7.88 -8.97 16.55
C ALA A 51 6.55 -8.62 17.25
N PRO A 52 6.49 -8.66 18.60
CA PRO A 52 5.29 -8.23 19.34
C PRO A 52 5.12 -6.71 19.28
N PRO A 53 3.91 -6.19 19.56
CA PRO A 53 3.69 -4.76 19.64
C PRO A 53 4.54 -4.11 20.73
N LEU A 54 5.15 -2.96 20.42
CA LEU A 54 6.04 -2.26 21.35
C LEU A 54 5.27 -1.52 22.47
N ASP A 55 4.07 -1.07 22.16
CA ASP A 55 3.18 -0.32 23.07
C ASP A 55 2.05 -1.17 23.68
N GLY A 56 2.04 -2.47 23.40
CA GLY A 56 1.01 -3.39 23.86
C GLY A 56 -0.29 -3.34 23.05
N ASP A 57 -0.40 -2.47 22.04
CA ASP A 57 -1.57 -2.39 21.16
C ASP A 57 -1.50 -3.46 20.07
N ASP A 58 -2.31 -4.49 20.18
CA ASP A 58 -2.39 -5.62 19.24
C ASP A 58 -3.16 -5.29 17.95
N CYS A 59 -3.61 -4.06 17.79
CA CYS A 59 -4.37 -3.58 16.64
C CYS A 59 -5.59 -4.45 16.26
N GLY A 60 -6.15 -5.19 17.23
CA GLY A 60 -7.32 -6.05 17.06
C GLY A 60 -7.05 -7.40 16.38
N VAL A 61 -5.79 -7.78 16.15
CA VAL A 61 -5.44 -9.08 15.54
C VAL A 61 -4.82 -10.06 16.54
N GLY A 62 -4.64 -9.64 17.78
CA GLY A 62 -3.97 -10.38 18.84
C GLY A 62 -2.45 -10.31 18.75
N VAL A 63 -1.77 -10.71 19.80
CA VAL A 63 -0.29 -10.81 19.82
C VAL A 63 0.17 -11.99 18.96
N PRO A 64 1.42 -11.97 18.43
CA PRO A 64 1.89 -13.06 17.59
C PRO A 64 2.02 -14.36 18.39
N GLU A 65 1.53 -15.46 17.85
CA GLU A 65 1.63 -16.80 18.47
C GLU A 65 3.08 -17.31 18.46
N TYR A 66 3.89 -16.80 17.53
CA TYR A 66 5.33 -17.09 17.49
C TYR A 66 6.11 -15.78 17.60
N PRO A 67 6.25 -15.22 18.83
CA PRO A 67 6.88 -13.94 19.02
C PRO A 67 8.40 -14.01 18.75
N LEU A 68 8.90 -13.01 18.05
CA LEU A 68 10.32 -12.82 17.76
C LEU A 68 10.81 -11.56 18.48
N PRO A 69 12.03 -11.54 19.04
CA PRO A 69 12.58 -10.32 19.60
C PRO A 69 12.69 -9.23 18.53
N SER A 70 12.34 -8.00 18.89
CA SER A 70 12.61 -6.84 18.05
C SER A 70 14.12 -6.61 17.90
N MET A 71 14.55 -6.13 16.74
CA MET A 71 15.95 -5.88 16.42
C MET A 71 16.13 -4.43 15.95
N SER A 72 17.02 -3.69 16.59
CA SER A 72 17.52 -2.43 16.04
C SER A 72 18.69 -2.75 15.08
N VAL A 73 18.65 -2.17 13.88
CA VAL A 73 19.74 -2.31 12.90
C VAL A 73 20.69 -1.13 13.09
N PRO A 74 21.96 -1.34 13.49
CA PRO A 74 22.92 -0.25 13.64
C PRO A 74 23.09 0.51 12.30
N VAL A 75 23.34 1.82 12.35
CA VAL A 75 23.58 2.73 11.21
C VAL A 75 22.35 2.99 10.31
N VAL A 76 21.58 1.98 9.98
CA VAL A 76 20.37 2.10 9.16
C VAL A 76 19.11 2.09 10.05
N GLY A 77 19.23 1.61 11.28
CA GLY A 77 18.12 1.42 12.22
C GLY A 77 17.43 2.72 12.62
N SER A 78 18.18 3.82 12.83
CA SER A 78 17.58 5.13 13.11
C SER A 78 16.80 5.68 11.91
N LEU A 79 17.26 5.44 10.70
CA LEU A 79 16.59 5.85 9.47
C LEU A 79 15.35 5.00 9.19
N ILE A 80 15.42 3.70 9.44
CA ILE A 80 14.30 2.76 9.29
C ILE A 80 13.30 2.92 10.43
N ALA A 81 13.77 3.10 11.68
CA ALA A 81 12.91 3.38 12.82
C ALA A 81 12.19 4.74 12.70
N SER A 82 12.85 5.76 12.11
CA SER A 82 12.19 7.03 11.78
C SER A 82 11.07 6.87 10.75
N GLN A 83 11.07 5.75 10.03
CA GLN A 83 9.99 5.36 9.11
C GLN A 83 8.89 4.53 9.78
N GLY A 84 8.98 4.32 11.12
CA GLY A 84 8.00 3.54 11.87
C GLY A 84 8.01 2.05 11.50
N TYR A 85 9.19 1.47 11.25
CA TYR A 85 9.34 0.08 10.88
C TYR A 85 10.29 -0.63 11.86
N ALA A 86 9.88 -1.77 12.40
CA ALA A 86 10.69 -2.61 13.27
C ALA A 86 11.07 -3.92 12.55
N PHE A 87 12.30 -4.40 12.77
CA PHE A 87 12.73 -5.71 12.30
C PHE A 87 12.62 -6.74 13.44
N ALA A 88 12.24 -7.96 13.05
CA ALA A 88 12.21 -9.11 13.94
C ALA A 88 13.52 -9.90 13.86
N ARG A 89 14.12 -10.21 15.01
CA ARG A 89 15.32 -11.06 15.08
C ARG A 89 14.93 -12.52 14.94
N VAL A 90 15.48 -13.19 13.95
CA VAL A 90 15.21 -14.61 13.67
C VAL A 90 15.56 -15.50 14.84
N ARG A 91 14.63 -16.36 15.25
CA ARG A 91 14.82 -17.46 16.21
C ARG A 91 14.48 -18.78 15.52
N ARG A 92 15.49 -19.53 15.11
CA ARG A 92 15.31 -20.78 14.34
C ARG A 92 14.39 -21.80 15.03
N ALA A 93 14.42 -21.88 16.35
CA ALA A 93 13.52 -22.75 17.12
C ALA A 93 12.05 -22.36 16.93
N GLN A 94 11.74 -21.04 16.96
CA GLN A 94 10.38 -20.56 16.70
C GLN A 94 9.95 -20.81 15.25
N VAL A 95 10.85 -20.56 14.28
CA VAL A 95 10.57 -20.87 12.86
C VAL A 95 10.25 -22.35 12.66
N LYS A 96 11.03 -23.26 13.26
CA LYS A 96 10.78 -24.70 13.19
C LYS A 96 9.42 -25.07 13.78
N ARG A 97 9.08 -24.56 14.98
CA ARG A 97 7.79 -24.82 15.64
C ARG A 97 6.62 -24.30 14.79
N ALA A 98 6.76 -23.09 14.21
CA ALA A 98 5.75 -22.51 13.38
C ALA A 98 5.50 -23.32 12.11
N LEU A 99 6.56 -23.80 11.46
CA LEU A 99 6.48 -24.63 10.25
C LEU A 99 5.91 -26.04 10.51
N GLN A 100 6.14 -26.61 11.69
CA GLN A 100 5.54 -27.91 12.08
C GLN A 100 4.02 -27.82 12.22
N TRP A 101 3.48 -26.64 12.42
CA TRP A 101 2.06 -26.39 12.58
C TRP A 101 1.37 -25.99 11.27
N ALA A 102 2.10 -25.33 10.35
CA ALA A 102 1.54 -24.69 9.18
C ALA A 102 1.30 -25.68 8.02
N ASP A 103 0.14 -25.57 7.38
CA ASP A 103 -0.15 -26.19 6.08
C ASP A 103 0.41 -25.33 4.93
N VAL A 104 0.44 -24.01 5.11
CA VAL A 104 0.95 -23.03 4.15
C VAL A 104 1.57 -21.82 4.86
N VAL A 105 2.59 -21.23 4.24
CA VAL A 105 3.27 -20.03 4.74
C VAL A 105 2.99 -18.84 3.82
N HIS A 106 2.64 -17.69 4.39
CA HIS A 106 2.55 -16.41 3.69
C HIS A 106 3.64 -15.45 4.15
N LEU A 107 4.50 -15.05 3.23
CA LEU A 107 5.62 -14.13 3.47
C LEU A 107 5.26 -12.74 2.94
N GLU A 108 5.34 -11.72 3.80
CA GLU A 108 4.87 -10.37 3.46
C GLU A 108 5.97 -9.42 2.99
N GLU A 109 7.25 -9.78 3.11
CA GLU A 109 8.35 -8.86 2.86
C GLU A 109 9.59 -9.58 2.32
N PRO A 110 10.47 -8.91 1.55
CA PRO A 110 11.66 -9.54 1.01
C PRO A 110 12.91 -9.35 1.91
N PHE A 111 12.79 -9.56 3.23
CA PHE A 111 13.88 -9.36 4.18
C PHE A 111 14.47 -10.67 4.73
N TYR A 112 15.45 -10.54 5.63
CA TYR A 112 16.20 -11.67 6.18
C TYR A 112 15.32 -12.71 6.87
N LEU A 113 14.30 -12.28 7.64
CA LEU A 113 13.36 -13.20 8.28
C LEU A 113 12.70 -14.10 7.23
N GLN A 114 12.15 -13.50 6.19
CA GLN A 114 11.44 -14.20 5.12
C GLN A 114 12.38 -15.10 4.32
N ALA A 115 13.64 -14.69 4.10
CA ALA A 115 14.64 -15.54 3.44
C ALA A 115 14.94 -16.81 4.24
N VAL A 116 15.04 -16.69 5.57
CA VAL A 116 15.25 -17.85 6.45
C VAL A 116 14.00 -18.73 6.49
N VAL A 117 12.80 -18.16 6.60
CA VAL A 117 11.56 -18.94 6.63
C VAL A 117 11.33 -19.63 5.30
N ALA A 118 11.49 -18.96 4.15
CA ALA A 118 11.39 -19.57 2.82
C ALA A 118 12.33 -20.77 2.65
N GLN A 119 13.59 -20.63 3.12
CA GLN A 119 14.55 -21.73 3.10
C GLN A 119 14.14 -22.91 3.99
N CYS A 120 13.61 -22.63 5.18
CA CYS A 120 13.16 -23.66 6.11
C CYS A 120 11.87 -24.34 5.63
N ALA A 121 10.90 -23.58 5.12
CA ALA A 121 9.66 -24.08 4.56
C ALA A 121 9.92 -25.03 3.39
N ARG A 122 10.78 -24.64 2.44
CA ARG A 122 11.19 -25.51 1.33
C ARG A 122 11.83 -26.83 1.78
N ARG A 123 12.64 -26.80 2.87
CA ARG A 123 13.25 -28.02 3.42
C ARG A 123 12.26 -28.91 4.16
N ALA A 124 11.23 -28.31 4.72
CA ALA A 124 10.18 -29.01 5.46
C ALA A 124 9.03 -29.52 4.54
N GLY A 125 9.08 -29.20 3.23
CA GLY A 125 7.99 -29.52 2.31
C GLY A 125 6.73 -28.67 2.53
N VAL A 126 6.80 -27.53 3.24
CA VAL A 126 5.65 -26.66 3.47
C VAL A 126 5.58 -25.62 2.34
N PRO A 127 4.50 -25.57 1.56
CA PRO A 127 4.36 -24.59 0.48
C PRO A 127 4.35 -23.18 1.02
N ALA A 128 5.04 -22.27 0.30
CA ALA A 128 5.12 -20.87 0.68
C ALA A 128 4.68 -19.96 -0.46
N LEU A 129 3.84 -18.97 -0.13
CA LEU A 129 3.50 -17.83 -0.97
C LEU A 129 4.26 -16.61 -0.46
N VAL A 130 4.76 -15.77 -1.36
CA VAL A 130 5.32 -14.47 -1.01
C VAL A 130 4.61 -13.37 -1.77
N THR A 131 4.23 -12.30 -1.06
CA THR A 131 3.69 -11.08 -1.69
C THR A 131 4.79 -10.06 -1.91
N TYR A 132 4.81 -9.47 -3.10
CA TYR A 132 5.75 -8.41 -3.44
C TYR A 132 5.22 -7.06 -2.97
N HIS A 133 5.68 -6.58 -1.82
CA HIS A 133 5.21 -5.32 -1.22
C HIS A 133 6.18 -4.14 -1.33
N ILE A 134 7.42 -4.38 -1.72
CA ILE A 134 8.47 -3.35 -1.67
C ILE A 134 9.36 -3.47 -2.90
N HIS A 135 9.60 -2.35 -3.59
CA HIS A 135 10.67 -2.25 -4.58
C HIS A 135 12.01 -2.00 -3.90
N PRO A 136 13.16 -2.48 -4.46
CA PRO A 136 14.48 -2.08 -3.99
C PRO A 136 14.64 -0.58 -3.85
N GLU A 137 14.07 0.18 -4.77
CA GLU A 137 14.09 1.63 -4.81
C GLU A 137 13.39 2.28 -3.60
N ASN A 138 12.41 1.63 -2.97
CA ASN A 138 11.83 2.12 -1.71
C ASN A 138 12.86 2.17 -0.58
N LEU A 139 13.79 1.19 -0.55
CA LEU A 139 14.86 1.14 0.45
C LEU A 139 15.95 2.17 0.11
N THR A 140 16.38 2.17 -1.14
CA THR A 140 17.50 3.02 -1.58
C THR A 140 17.12 4.50 -1.68
N ALA A 141 15.82 4.84 -1.82
CA ALA A 141 15.32 6.22 -1.74
C ALA A 141 15.61 6.87 -0.38
N SER A 142 15.61 6.09 0.69
CA SER A 142 15.92 6.58 2.04
C SER A 142 17.35 7.11 2.19
N ILE A 143 18.27 6.63 1.37
CA ILE A 143 19.69 7.01 1.34
C ILE A 143 20.08 7.69 0.01
N TYR A 144 19.10 8.24 -0.71
CA TYR A 144 19.29 8.99 -1.97
C TYR A 144 19.91 8.16 -3.13
N LEU A 145 19.78 6.83 -3.10
CA LEU A 145 20.27 5.89 -4.12
C LEU A 145 19.15 5.24 -4.94
N ASP A 146 17.93 5.77 -4.94
CA ASP A 146 16.80 5.27 -5.72
C ASP A 146 17.08 5.21 -7.23
N ARG A 147 17.97 6.06 -7.74
CA ARG A 147 18.41 6.09 -9.15
C ARG A 147 19.62 5.16 -9.45
N ALA A 148 20.17 4.48 -8.47
CA ALA A 148 21.28 3.57 -8.65
C ALA A 148 20.80 2.24 -9.24
N CYS A 149 20.51 2.22 -10.54
CA CYS A 149 19.87 1.10 -11.23
C CYS A 149 20.60 -0.24 -11.02
N LEU A 150 21.93 -0.24 -11.04
CA LEU A 150 22.73 -1.46 -10.83
C LEU A 150 22.55 -2.00 -9.41
N LEU A 151 22.58 -1.13 -8.38
CA LEU A 151 22.37 -1.52 -6.99
C LEU A 151 20.96 -2.11 -6.81
N ASN A 152 19.93 -1.43 -7.33
CA ASN A 152 18.54 -1.88 -7.21
C ASN A 152 18.33 -3.23 -7.94
N ARG A 153 18.98 -3.42 -9.10
CA ARG A 153 18.97 -4.71 -9.80
C ARG A 153 19.66 -5.81 -9.00
N MET A 154 20.79 -5.52 -8.36
CA MET A 154 21.49 -6.49 -7.50
C MET A 154 20.63 -6.88 -6.28
N ILE A 155 19.96 -5.95 -5.64
CA ILE A 155 19.04 -6.22 -4.53
C ILE A 155 17.90 -7.12 -5.01
N LEU A 156 17.28 -6.81 -6.15
CA LEU A 156 16.20 -7.61 -6.71
C LEU A 156 16.65 -9.03 -7.05
N GLU A 157 17.85 -9.20 -7.63
CA GLU A 157 18.41 -10.51 -7.93
C GLU A 157 18.74 -11.30 -6.64
N LEU A 158 19.19 -10.61 -5.58
CA LEU A 158 19.36 -11.22 -4.26
C LEU A 158 18.03 -11.75 -3.71
N TRP A 159 16.95 -10.94 -3.77
CA TRP A 159 15.61 -11.35 -3.33
C TRP A 159 15.08 -12.52 -4.16
N LYS A 160 15.28 -12.50 -5.47
CA LYS A 160 14.97 -13.63 -6.35
C LYS A 160 15.61 -14.93 -5.86
N ARG A 161 16.90 -14.91 -5.58
CA ARG A 161 17.64 -16.12 -5.16
C ARG A 161 17.35 -16.54 -3.73
N ALA A 162 17.21 -15.54 -2.82
CA ALA A 162 17.08 -15.80 -1.40
C ALA A 162 15.64 -16.13 -0.99
N ILE A 163 14.63 -15.62 -1.70
CA ILE A 163 13.22 -15.71 -1.29
C ILE A 163 12.36 -16.26 -2.42
N PHE A 164 12.19 -15.51 -3.52
CA PHE A 164 11.18 -15.84 -4.54
C PHE A 164 11.37 -17.25 -5.10
N ASN A 165 12.58 -17.63 -5.51
CA ASN A 165 12.88 -18.97 -6.05
C ASN A 165 12.83 -20.09 -5.00
N ARG A 166 12.54 -19.79 -3.76
CA ARG A 166 12.33 -20.77 -2.67
C ARG A 166 10.86 -20.92 -2.29
N CYS A 167 10.00 -20.04 -2.78
CA CYS A 167 8.58 -20.10 -2.61
C CYS A 167 7.90 -20.93 -3.71
N SER A 168 6.65 -21.30 -3.48
CA SER A 168 5.80 -22.04 -4.42
C SER A 168 4.98 -21.10 -5.31
N LEU A 169 4.77 -19.83 -4.88
CA LEU A 169 3.99 -18.83 -5.58
C LEU A 169 4.46 -17.42 -5.21
N VAL A 170 4.46 -16.49 -6.19
CA VAL A 170 4.74 -15.07 -5.95
C VAL A 170 3.51 -14.25 -6.31
N GLN A 171 2.94 -13.56 -5.34
CA GLN A 171 1.83 -12.63 -5.55
C GLN A 171 2.37 -11.28 -6.02
N CYS A 172 1.85 -10.81 -7.16
CA CYS A 172 2.07 -9.49 -7.73
C CYS A 172 0.81 -8.66 -7.48
N PRO A 173 0.84 -7.63 -6.62
CA PRO A 173 -0.37 -6.86 -6.29
C PRO A 173 -0.83 -5.92 -7.40
N SER A 174 0.00 -5.72 -8.43
CA SER A 174 -0.29 -4.86 -9.58
C SER A 174 0.33 -5.40 -10.86
N GLN A 175 -0.20 -4.94 -12.00
CA GLN A 175 0.36 -5.25 -13.32
C GLN A 175 1.81 -4.75 -13.44
N SER A 176 2.11 -3.58 -12.91
CA SER A 176 3.48 -3.02 -12.91
C SER A 176 4.49 -3.92 -12.20
N VAL A 177 4.07 -4.58 -11.10
CA VAL A 177 4.91 -5.56 -10.41
C VAL A 177 5.06 -6.83 -11.23
N TRP A 178 3.97 -7.30 -11.86
CA TRP A 178 4.04 -8.44 -12.77
C TRP A 178 5.04 -8.21 -13.89
N ASP A 179 4.89 -7.11 -14.62
CA ASP A 179 5.74 -6.74 -15.75
C ASP A 179 7.22 -6.60 -15.34
N ARG A 180 7.47 -6.22 -14.11
CA ARG A 180 8.82 -6.14 -13.53
C ARG A 180 9.42 -7.51 -13.20
N LEU A 181 8.61 -8.45 -12.70
CA LEU A 181 9.09 -9.76 -12.24
C LEU A 181 9.13 -10.81 -13.35
N GLU A 182 8.23 -10.73 -14.33
CA GLU A 182 8.15 -11.68 -15.44
C GLU A 182 9.48 -11.87 -16.19
N PRO A 183 10.22 -10.81 -16.56
CA PRO A 183 11.51 -10.95 -17.25
C PRO A 183 12.62 -11.60 -16.39
N LEU A 184 12.41 -11.69 -15.07
CA LEU A 184 13.38 -12.34 -14.18
C LEU A 184 13.34 -13.86 -14.28
N ALA A 185 12.37 -14.45 -14.97
CA ALA A 185 12.18 -15.89 -15.09
C ALA A 185 12.29 -16.60 -13.74
N LEU A 186 11.39 -16.23 -12.80
CA LEU A 186 11.33 -16.85 -11.49
C LEU A 186 10.95 -18.33 -11.63
N ARG A 187 11.41 -19.18 -10.69
CA ARG A 187 11.01 -20.59 -10.64
C ARG A 187 9.53 -20.80 -10.34
N PRO A 188 8.95 -20.13 -9.30
CA PRO A 188 7.52 -20.23 -9.04
C PRO A 188 6.72 -19.41 -10.04
N PRO A 189 5.45 -19.78 -10.26
CA PRO A 189 4.53 -18.95 -11.03
C PRO A 189 4.26 -17.62 -10.35
N LEU A 190 3.81 -16.64 -11.14
CA LEU A 190 3.31 -15.35 -10.67
C LEU A 190 1.79 -15.41 -10.51
N LEU A 191 1.25 -14.72 -9.52
CA LEU A 191 -0.17 -14.52 -9.31
C LEU A 191 -0.48 -13.02 -9.31
N LEU A 192 -1.19 -12.52 -10.31
CA LEU A 192 -1.69 -11.15 -10.31
C LEU A 192 -2.91 -11.06 -9.40
N LEU A 193 -2.71 -10.53 -8.21
CA LEU A 193 -3.75 -10.42 -7.19
C LEU A 193 -3.49 -9.21 -6.29
N SER A 194 -4.40 -8.24 -6.33
CA SER A 194 -4.41 -7.10 -5.42
C SER A 194 -4.58 -7.52 -3.96
N ASN A 195 -4.03 -6.75 -3.04
CA ASN A 195 -4.29 -6.92 -1.61
C ASN A 195 -5.69 -6.43 -1.21
N GLY A 196 -6.32 -5.64 -2.05
CA GLY A 196 -7.67 -5.15 -1.87
C GLY A 196 -7.83 -4.09 -0.79
N VAL A 197 -8.97 -3.41 -0.83
CA VAL A 197 -9.38 -2.43 0.18
C VAL A 197 -10.78 -2.75 0.68
N PRO A 198 -11.11 -2.45 1.97
CA PRO A 198 -12.44 -2.71 2.48
C PRO A 198 -13.45 -1.82 1.76
N LEU A 199 -14.55 -2.40 1.31
CA LEU A 199 -15.75 -1.64 0.97
C LEU A 199 -16.30 -1.09 2.30
N GLY A 200 -16.20 0.20 2.53
CA GLY A 200 -16.68 0.81 3.78
C GLY A 200 -18.18 0.70 3.91
N GLU A 201 -18.64 0.31 5.08
CA GLU A 201 -20.03 0.44 5.43
C GLU A 201 -20.41 1.93 5.48
N GLY A 202 -21.32 2.37 4.61
CA GLY A 202 -22.18 3.52 4.85
C GLY A 202 -21.60 4.92 4.80
N VAL A 203 -20.54 5.21 4.04
CA VAL A 203 -20.31 6.60 3.59
C VAL A 203 -20.87 6.72 2.17
N ASP A 204 -22.15 6.98 2.06
CA ASP A 204 -22.74 7.41 0.80
C ASP A 204 -22.12 8.74 0.41
N GLY A 205 -21.00 8.65 -0.36
CA GLY A 205 -20.21 9.80 -0.77
C GLY A 205 -20.95 10.78 -1.71
N ALA A 206 -22.19 10.47 -2.07
CA ALA A 206 -23.06 11.38 -2.82
C ALA A 206 -23.65 12.47 -1.92
N ASP A 207 -24.08 12.13 -0.69
CA ASP A 207 -24.74 13.09 0.22
C ASP A 207 -23.73 13.95 1.01
N ALA A 208 -22.47 13.50 1.17
CA ALA A 208 -21.47 14.25 1.93
C ALA A 208 -20.86 15.44 1.15
N ARG A 209 -21.07 15.51 -0.16
CA ARG A 209 -20.74 16.67 -1.00
C ARG A 209 -21.86 17.72 -1.00
N GLY A 210 -22.55 17.79 0.14
CA GLY A 210 -23.68 18.69 0.35
C GLY A 210 -23.39 20.14 -0.04
N ASP A 211 -24.43 20.84 -0.39
CA ASP A 211 -24.58 22.20 -0.92
C ASP A 211 -23.99 23.33 -0.02
N GLU A 212 -23.34 23.00 1.10
CA GLU A 212 -22.91 23.95 2.12
C GLU A 212 -21.46 24.45 1.98
N GLY A 213 -20.80 24.23 0.86
CA GLY A 213 -19.43 24.71 0.62
C GLY A 213 -19.38 25.86 -0.37
N ASP A 214 -18.52 26.84 -0.11
CA ASP A 214 -18.12 27.88 -1.07
C ASP A 214 -17.71 27.22 -2.40
N SER A 215 -18.54 27.34 -3.43
CA SER A 215 -18.35 26.73 -4.75
C SER A 215 -17.10 27.23 -5.46
N SER A 216 -16.47 28.30 -4.95
CA SER A 216 -15.22 28.85 -5.44
C SER A 216 -13.97 28.10 -4.93
N VAL A 217 -14.14 27.19 -3.96
CA VAL A 217 -13.02 26.45 -3.33
C VAL A 217 -12.92 25.04 -3.89
N VAL A 218 -11.72 24.67 -4.35
CA VAL A 218 -11.37 23.32 -4.80
C VAL A 218 -10.60 22.61 -3.71
N ARG A 219 -11.15 21.52 -3.16
CA ARG A 219 -10.52 20.75 -2.09
C ARG A 219 -9.72 19.59 -2.67
N ILE A 220 -8.42 19.60 -2.39
CA ILE A 220 -7.48 18.56 -2.84
C ILE A 220 -6.94 17.79 -1.64
N LEU A 221 -7.00 16.48 -1.72
CA LEU A 221 -6.42 15.55 -0.74
C LEU A 221 -5.23 14.80 -1.34
N ALA A 222 -4.15 14.67 -0.58
CA ALA A 222 -3.08 13.72 -0.86
C ALA A 222 -2.78 12.89 0.38
N VAL A 223 -2.69 11.57 0.23
CA VAL A 223 -2.53 10.61 1.33
C VAL A 223 -1.25 9.82 1.15
N GLY A 224 -0.49 9.69 2.21
CA GLY A 224 0.70 8.82 2.24
C GLY A 224 1.76 9.30 3.21
N ARG A 225 2.70 8.41 3.50
CA ARG A 225 3.85 8.75 4.34
C ARG A 225 4.61 9.93 3.73
N PHE A 226 5.05 10.88 4.54
CA PHE A 226 5.85 12.01 4.07
C PHE A 226 7.31 11.57 3.87
N SER A 227 7.57 11.08 2.67
CA SER A 227 8.85 10.51 2.27
C SER A 227 9.18 10.86 0.82
N ARG A 228 10.45 10.69 0.46
CA ARG A 228 10.94 11.09 -0.88
C ARG A 228 10.24 10.37 -2.03
N GLU A 229 9.99 9.10 -1.86
CA GLU A 229 9.34 8.27 -2.89
C GLU A 229 7.85 8.63 -3.07
N LYS A 230 7.20 9.21 -2.05
CA LYS A 230 5.82 9.69 -2.13
C LYS A 230 5.69 11.10 -2.71
N ASP A 231 6.76 11.85 -2.78
CA ASP A 231 6.99 13.12 -3.50
C ASP A 231 5.89 14.18 -3.34
N GLN A 232 5.37 14.37 -2.11
CA GLN A 232 4.42 15.46 -1.82
C GLN A 232 4.98 16.85 -2.16
N ALA A 233 6.32 16.98 -2.18
CA ALA A 233 6.98 18.20 -2.60
C ALA A 233 6.63 18.61 -4.04
N THR A 234 6.39 17.66 -4.94
CA THR A 234 5.92 17.94 -6.31
C THR A 234 4.53 18.57 -6.29
N ILE A 235 3.65 18.16 -5.37
CA ILE A 235 2.30 18.76 -5.23
C ILE A 235 2.43 20.24 -4.83
N LEU A 236 3.24 20.53 -3.82
CA LEU A 236 3.46 21.91 -3.37
C LEU A 236 4.10 22.76 -4.48
N ARG A 237 5.07 22.22 -5.23
CA ARG A 237 5.65 22.94 -6.38
C ARG A 237 4.63 23.18 -7.48
N ALA A 238 3.69 22.27 -7.71
CA ALA A 238 2.67 22.41 -8.74
C ALA A 238 1.76 23.62 -8.49
N LEU A 239 1.47 23.97 -7.24
CA LEU A 239 0.65 25.14 -6.91
C LEU A 239 1.27 26.45 -7.44
N ARG A 240 2.60 26.55 -7.61
CA ARG A 240 3.23 27.74 -8.24
C ARG A 240 2.92 27.89 -9.72
N TYR A 241 2.46 26.84 -10.36
CA TYR A 241 2.18 26.80 -11.80
C TYR A 241 0.69 26.70 -12.13
N SER A 242 -0.14 26.40 -11.12
CA SER A 242 -1.58 26.32 -11.29
C SER A 242 -2.20 27.71 -11.37
N SER A 243 -3.07 27.91 -12.37
CA SER A 243 -3.89 29.12 -12.53
C SER A 243 -4.97 29.24 -11.43
N HIS A 244 -5.28 28.15 -10.77
CA HIS A 244 -6.31 28.03 -9.71
C HIS A 244 -5.74 27.95 -8.29
N ALA A 245 -4.41 28.14 -8.10
CA ALA A 245 -3.74 27.96 -6.81
C ALA A 245 -4.42 28.72 -5.64
N ARG A 246 -4.97 29.90 -5.90
CA ARG A 246 -5.61 30.76 -4.89
C ARG A 246 -6.97 30.22 -4.42
N SER A 247 -7.65 29.40 -5.25
CA SER A 247 -8.93 28.74 -4.90
C SER A 247 -8.72 27.33 -4.32
N ILE A 248 -7.48 26.80 -4.33
CA ILE A 248 -7.18 25.45 -3.84
C ILE A 248 -7.04 25.46 -2.31
N GLU A 249 -7.72 24.51 -1.67
CA GLU A 249 -7.52 24.08 -0.30
C GLU A 249 -6.85 22.69 -0.31
N LEU A 250 -5.58 22.61 0.11
CA LEU A 250 -4.79 21.38 0.07
C LEU A 250 -4.67 20.75 1.46
N ALA A 251 -5.06 19.48 1.56
CA ALA A 251 -4.80 18.62 2.73
C ALA A 251 -3.76 17.55 2.40
N LEU A 252 -2.69 17.48 3.19
CA LEU A 252 -1.69 16.42 3.16
C LEU A 252 -1.90 15.53 4.38
N ALA A 253 -2.37 14.29 4.14
CA ALA A 253 -2.66 13.31 5.18
C ALA A 253 -1.52 12.30 5.31
N GLY A 254 -0.78 12.36 6.41
CA GLY A 254 0.34 11.47 6.68
C GLY A 254 1.30 12.00 7.72
N ARG A 255 2.40 11.27 7.90
CA ARG A 255 3.57 11.62 8.71
C ARG A 255 4.82 11.08 8.04
N GLY A 256 5.98 11.65 8.35
CA GLY A 256 7.24 11.09 7.86
C GLY A 256 8.40 12.06 7.86
N PRO A 257 9.59 11.58 7.46
CA PRO A 257 10.86 12.31 7.61
C PRO A 257 10.92 13.62 6.81
N THR A 258 10.11 13.79 5.76
CA THR A 258 10.10 15.01 4.94
C THR A 258 9.13 16.07 5.43
N GLU A 259 8.37 15.83 6.51
CA GLU A 259 7.32 16.73 7.00
C GLU A 259 7.79 18.15 7.26
N ARG A 260 8.94 18.31 7.93
CA ARG A 260 9.52 19.64 8.22
C ARG A 260 9.79 20.45 6.93
N ALA A 261 10.34 19.78 5.91
CA ALA A 261 10.62 20.43 4.63
C ALA A 261 9.33 20.79 3.88
N LEU A 262 8.32 19.91 3.92
CA LEU A 262 7.01 20.15 3.30
C LEU A 262 6.29 21.33 3.96
N ARG A 263 6.31 21.43 5.30
CA ARG A 263 5.73 22.55 6.03
C ARG A 263 6.43 23.87 5.70
N ALA A 264 7.76 23.89 5.61
CA ALA A 264 8.53 25.08 5.21
C ALA A 264 8.16 25.52 3.78
N GLN A 265 8.04 24.56 2.85
CA GLN A 265 7.64 24.84 1.47
C GLN A 265 6.20 25.39 1.39
N ALA A 266 5.28 24.81 2.16
CA ALA A 266 3.87 25.26 2.24
C ALA A 266 3.77 26.69 2.81
N SER A 267 4.54 26.99 3.87
CA SER A 267 4.60 28.34 4.46
C SER A 267 5.12 29.38 3.46
N ALA A 268 6.15 29.02 2.67
CA ALA A 268 6.66 29.92 1.63
C ALA A 268 5.62 30.21 0.54
N LEU A 269 4.82 29.20 0.12
CA LEU A 269 3.72 29.40 -0.83
C LEU A 269 2.67 30.40 -0.32
N LEU A 270 2.35 30.33 0.97
CA LEU A 270 1.42 31.26 1.60
C LEU A 270 2.01 32.67 1.71
N SER A 271 3.26 32.78 2.17
CA SER A 271 3.95 34.08 2.30
C SER A 271 4.16 34.80 0.95
N ASP A 272 4.43 34.01 -0.11
CA ASP A 272 4.59 34.52 -1.48
C ASP A 272 3.24 34.88 -2.14
N GLY A 273 2.10 34.66 -1.45
CA GLY A 273 0.76 34.91 -1.99
C GLY A 273 0.34 33.99 -3.14
N VAL A 274 1.04 32.87 -3.34
CA VAL A 274 0.70 31.86 -4.33
C VAL A 274 -0.61 31.18 -3.97
N ILE A 275 -0.79 30.85 -2.70
CA ILE A 275 -2.02 30.30 -2.13
C ILE A 275 -2.61 31.30 -1.10
N THR A 276 -3.92 31.25 -0.90
CA THR A 276 -4.63 32.11 0.07
C THR A 276 -5.01 31.38 1.35
N ARG A 277 -4.97 30.03 1.32
CA ARG A 277 -5.30 29.16 2.45
C ARG A 277 -4.08 28.35 2.86
N PRO A 278 -3.81 28.19 4.16
CA PRO A 278 -2.70 27.37 4.62
C PRO A 278 -2.92 25.90 4.25
N VAL A 279 -1.85 25.21 3.84
CA VAL A 279 -1.86 23.77 3.61
C VAL A 279 -2.09 23.06 4.95
N ARG A 280 -3.08 22.18 5.01
CA ARG A 280 -3.39 21.39 6.20
C ARG A 280 -2.55 20.11 6.22
N PHE A 281 -1.87 19.86 7.32
CA PHE A 281 -1.12 18.65 7.60
C PHE A 281 -1.81 17.88 8.72
N ALA A 282 -2.19 16.64 8.48
CA ALA A 282 -2.89 15.81 9.47
C ALA A 282 -2.46 14.35 9.37
N PHE A 283 -2.47 13.67 10.51
CA PHE A 283 -2.44 12.21 10.54
C PHE A 283 -3.84 11.73 10.92
N MET A 284 -4.47 11.01 10.03
CA MET A 284 -5.87 10.65 10.11
C MET A 284 -6.04 9.15 10.32
N SER A 285 -6.98 8.76 11.17
CA SER A 285 -7.50 7.39 11.22
C SER A 285 -8.30 7.06 9.94
N ALA A 286 -8.57 5.80 9.68
CA ALA A 286 -9.32 5.39 8.48
C ALA A 286 -10.71 6.04 8.40
N PRO A 287 -11.53 6.15 9.48
CA PRO A 287 -12.80 6.86 9.44
C PRO A 287 -12.66 8.37 9.19
N GLU A 288 -11.63 9.02 9.75
CA GLU A 288 -11.35 10.44 9.52
C GLU A 288 -10.94 10.68 8.08
N LEU A 289 -10.08 9.80 7.53
CA LEU A 289 -9.65 9.86 6.14
C LEU A 289 -10.83 9.70 5.18
N ALA A 290 -11.75 8.77 5.45
CA ALA A 290 -12.93 8.56 4.64
C ALA A 290 -13.85 9.81 4.65
N ARG A 291 -14.08 10.43 5.81
CA ARG A 291 -14.85 11.69 5.93
C ARG A 291 -14.16 12.85 5.22
N GLU A 292 -12.85 12.95 5.33
CA GLU A 292 -12.09 13.98 4.62
C GLU A 292 -12.14 13.77 3.11
N ALA A 293 -11.90 12.55 2.63
CA ALA A 293 -11.93 12.22 1.22
C ALA A 293 -13.32 12.48 0.59
N SER A 294 -14.41 12.16 1.30
CA SER A 294 -15.76 12.39 0.78
C SER A 294 -16.11 13.88 0.55
N ARG A 295 -15.35 14.80 1.17
CA ARG A 295 -15.50 16.26 0.99
C ARG A 295 -14.58 16.84 -0.08
N CYS A 296 -13.62 16.04 -0.61
CA CYS A 296 -12.64 16.50 -1.57
C CYS A 296 -13.17 16.40 -3.00
N ASP A 297 -12.73 17.33 -3.84
CA ASP A 297 -13.01 17.37 -5.26
C ASP A 297 -12.01 16.52 -6.04
N LEU A 298 -10.73 16.60 -5.64
CA LEU A 298 -9.63 15.88 -6.28
C LEU A 298 -8.76 15.14 -5.26
N TYR A 299 -8.22 14.03 -5.69
CA TYR A 299 -7.17 13.29 -4.99
C TYR A 299 -5.87 13.34 -5.79
N VAL A 300 -4.76 13.76 -5.21
CA VAL A 300 -3.46 13.77 -5.88
C VAL A 300 -2.56 12.68 -5.32
N HIS A 301 -2.10 11.79 -6.21
CA HIS A 301 -1.14 10.74 -5.86
C HIS A 301 0.19 10.98 -6.58
N ALA A 302 1.17 11.53 -5.86
CA ALA A 302 2.43 11.99 -6.44
C ALA A 302 3.57 10.97 -6.31
N ALA A 303 3.30 9.77 -5.80
CA ALA A 303 4.33 8.78 -5.55
C ALA A 303 5.10 8.43 -6.84
N ARG A 304 6.43 8.46 -6.76
CA ARG A 304 7.36 8.04 -7.82
C ARG A 304 7.67 6.55 -7.75
N ILE A 305 7.50 5.96 -6.58
CA ILE A 305 7.72 4.54 -6.32
C ILE A 305 6.52 4.03 -5.53
N GLU A 306 5.73 3.16 -6.15
CA GLU A 306 4.52 2.60 -5.57
C GLU A 306 4.29 1.18 -6.11
N VAL A 307 4.05 0.24 -5.24
CA VAL A 307 3.85 -1.17 -5.61
C VAL A 307 2.40 -1.47 -5.98
N GLU A 308 1.45 -0.82 -5.32
CA GLU A 308 0.03 -0.99 -5.58
C GLU A 308 -0.76 0.32 -5.42
N GLY A 309 -0.61 1.00 -4.28
CA GLY A 309 -1.31 2.25 -4.00
C GLY A 309 -2.65 2.08 -3.30
N LEU A 310 -2.70 1.28 -2.23
CA LEU A 310 -3.92 1.03 -1.46
C LEU A 310 -4.61 2.31 -1.00
N SER A 311 -3.85 3.33 -0.58
CA SER A 311 -4.41 4.64 -0.21
C SER A 311 -5.14 5.34 -1.35
N ALA A 312 -4.68 5.15 -2.59
CA ALA A 312 -5.42 5.65 -3.76
C ALA A 312 -6.73 4.90 -3.92
N LEU A 313 -6.72 3.58 -3.88
CA LEU A 313 -7.94 2.77 -3.96
C LEU A 313 -8.95 3.11 -2.86
N GLU A 314 -8.49 3.33 -1.63
CA GLU A 314 -9.34 3.75 -0.50
C GLU A 314 -10.06 5.08 -0.77
N VAL A 315 -9.45 6.01 -1.50
CA VAL A 315 -10.07 7.30 -1.86
C VAL A 315 -10.93 7.17 -3.11
N LEU A 316 -10.48 6.44 -4.14
CA LEU A 316 -11.21 6.27 -5.40
C LEU A 316 -12.59 5.64 -5.21
N ARG A 317 -12.71 4.66 -4.31
CA ARG A 317 -13.98 4.02 -3.99
C ARG A 317 -15.02 4.99 -3.37
N LEU A 318 -14.59 6.14 -2.86
CA LEU A 318 -15.46 7.20 -2.39
C LEU A 318 -15.92 8.15 -3.53
N GLY A 319 -15.47 7.87 -4.75
CA GLY A 319 -15.84 8.63 -5.94
C GLY A 319 -15.07 9.94 -6.09
N VAL A 320 -13.87 10.05 -5.55
CA VAL A 320 -13.01 11.23 -5.75
C VAL A 320 -12.18 11.03 -7.02
N VAL A 321 -12.13 12.05 -7.87
CA VAL A 321 -11.35 12.01 -9.11
C VAL A 321 -9.86 12.13 -8.80
N PRO A 322 -9.03 11.19 -9.26
CA PRO A 322 -7.60 11.25 -9.00
C PRO A 322 -6.81 12.01 -10.07
N VAL A 323 -5.68 12.56 -9.65
CA VAL A 323 -4.58 12.99 -10.52
C VAL A 323 -3.34 12.22 -10.07
N ILE A 324 -2.89 11.27 -10.90
CA ILE A 324 -1.93 10.22 -10.53
C ILE A 324 -0.63 10.39 -11.30
N ALA A 325 0.49 10.26 -10.60
CA ALA A 325 1.80 10.20 -11.21
C ALA A 325 1.97 8.94 -12.06
N ARG A 326 2.50 9.07 -13.27
CA ARG A 326 2.86 7.99 -14.18
C ARG A 326 4.39 7.87 -14.27
N GLY A 327 4.91 6.68 -14.17
CA GLY A 327 6.33 6.38 -14.28
C GLY A 327 6.59 4.88 -14.18
N PRO A 328 7.82 4.42 -14.38
CA PRO A 328 8.15 2.99 -14.47
C PRO A 328 7.97 2.21 -13.15
N LEU A 329 7.87 2.92 -12.01
CA LEU A 329 7.71 2.32 -10.68
C LEU A 329 6.43 2.79 -9.99
N THR A 330 5.47 3.35 -10.73
CA THR A 330 4.22 3.88 -10.19
C THR A 330 3.04 2.98 -10.55
N ALA A 331 2.78 1.95 -9.75
CA ALA A 331 1.68 1.03 -10.00
C ALA A 331 0.30 1.71 -10.00
N THR A 332 0.14 2.83 -9.28
CA THR A 332 -1.13 3.57 -9.20
C THR A 332 -1.63 4.09 -10.53
N SER A 333 -0.77 4.26 -11.53
CA SER A 333 -1.19 4.67 -12.88
C SER A 333 -2.19 3.69 -13.52
N GLN A 334 -2.21 2.42 -13.10
CA GLN A 334 -3.21 1.42 -13.54
C GLN A 334 -4.66 1.79 -13.17
N PHE A 335 -4.84 2.66 -12.19
CA PHE A 335 -6.16 3.10 -11.73
C PHE A 335 -6.69 4.32 -12.49
N ALA A 336 -5.90 4.96 -13.34
CA ALA A 336 -6.35 6.09 -14.13
C ALA A 336 -7.28 5.62 -15.27
N LEU A 337 -8.51 6.16 -15.30
CA LEU A 337 -9.49 5.84 -16.34
C LEU A 337 -9.23 6.60 -17.65
N SER A 338 -8.44 7.67 -17.59
CA SER A 338 -8.06 8.47 -18.78
C SER A 338 -6.70 9.14 -18.58
N GLY A 339 -6.11 9.65 -19.68
CA GLY A 339 -4.89 10.45 -19.65
C GLY A 339 -5.02 11.76 -18.90
N ASP A 340 -6.25 12.28 -18.74
CA ASP A 340 -6.50 13.52 -18.02
C ASP A 340 -6.24 13.40 -16.49
N SER A 341 -6.35 12.17 -15.99
CA SER A 341 -6.03 11.84 -14.60
C SER A 341 -4.56 11.44 -14.39
N MET A 342 -3.69 11.65 -15.37
CA MET A 342 -2.27 11.28 -15.28
C MET A 342 -1.35 12.45 -15.57
N TYR A 343 -0.16 12.40 -14.98
CA TYR A 343 0.97 13.29 -15.26
C TYR A 343 2.30 12.55 -15.05
N GLU A 344 3.39 13.03 -15.67
CA GLU A 344 4.71 12.42 -15.50
C GLU A 344 5.24 12.63 -14.08
N ALA A 345 5.67 11.54 -13.44
CA ALA A 345 6.13 11.55 -12.05
C ALA A 345 7.28 12.56 -11.82
N GLY A 346 7.09 13.47 -10.84
CA GLY A 346 8.05 14.53 -10.51
C GLY A 346 7.90 15.80 -11.34
N ASP A 347 7.09 15.83 -12.39
CA ASP A 347 6.81 17.02 -13.19
C ASP A 347 5.70 17.87 -12.55
N SER A 348 6.09 18.88 -11.80
CA SER A 348 5.16 19.79 -11.13
C SER A 348 4.35 20.67 -12.10
N ARG A 349 4.87 20.98 -13.30
CA ARG A 349 4.13 21.73 -14.31
C ARG A 349 3.04 20.88 -14.98
N ALA A 350 3.37 19.61 -15.27
CA ALA A 350 2.38 18.67 -15.78
C ALA A 350 1.29 18.38 -14.75
N LEU A 351 1.65 18.26 -13.46
CA LEU A 351 0.68 18.11 -12.37
C LEU A 351 -0.24 19.33 -12.28
N ALA A 352 0.28 20.55 -12.32
CA ALA A 352 -0.51 21.77 -12.30
C ALA A 352 -1.55 21.76 -13.44
N ARG A 353 -1.10 21.52 -14.68
CA ARG A 353 -2.00 21.42 -15.83
C ARG A 353 -3.08 20.34 -15.67
N ALA A 354 -2.73 19.20 -15.04
CA ALA A 354 -3.71 18.14 -14.82
C ALA A 354 -4.77 18.55 -13.77
N ILE A 355 -4.36 19.23 -12.70
CA ILE A 355 -5.27 19.81 -11.71
C ILE A 355 -6.19 20.84 -12.37
N ASP A 356 -5.59 21.82 -13.07
CA ASP A 356 -6.32 22.92 -13.71
C ASP A 356 -7.39 22.40 -14.68
N ARG A 357 -7.05 21.41 -15.52
CA ARG A 357 -8.05 20.79 -16.43
C ARG A 357 -9.27 20.23 -15.70
N TRP A 358 -9.09 19.60 -14.54
CA TRP A 358 -10.22 19.08 -13.78
C TRP A 358 -11.03 20.19 -13.10
N VAL A 359 -10.35 21.23 -12.60
CA VAL A 359 -10.99 22.41 -12.02
C VAL A 359 -11.86 23.13 -13.07
N GLU A 360 -11.32 23.35 -14.27
CA GLU A 360 -12.00 24.01 -15.39
C GLU A 360 -13.21 23.24 -15.92
N ARG A 361 -13.23 21.89 -15.80
CA ARG A 361 -14.39 21.07 -16.14
C ARG A 361 -15.57 21.26 -15.20
N GLY A 362 -15.30 21.79 -14.01
CA GLY A 362 -16.30 22.08 -13.01
C GLY A 362 -16.84 20.89 -12.23
N ARG A 363 -17.60 21.19 -11.19
CA ARG A 363 -18.07 20.23 -10.19
C ARG A 363 -18.92 19.09 -10.75
N GLN A 364 -19.76 19.36 -11.73
CA GLN A 364 -20.62 18.33 -12.34
C GLN A 364 -19.81 17.25 -13.04
N ALA A 365 -18.73 17.64 -13.76
CA ALA A 365 -17.82 16.69 -14.41
C ALA A 365 -17.07 15.86 -13.37
N LEU A 366 -16.63 16.48 -12.25
CA LEU A 366 -15.97 15.77 -11.14
C LEU A 366 -16.90 14.74 -10.48
N VAL A 367 -18.17 15.05 -10.28
CA VAL A 367 -19.16 14.12 -9.73
C VAL A 367 -19.39 12.94 -10.70
N SER A 368 -19.60 13.23 -11.98
CA SER A 368 -19.80 12.19 -13.00
C SER A 368 -18.61 11.25 -13.14
N GLU A 369 -17.40 11.79 -13.23
CA GLU A 369 -16.19 10.99 -13.33
C GLU A 369 -15.89 10.26 -12.03
N GLY A 370 -16.17 10.89 -10.87
CA GLY A 370 -16.04 10.26 -9.55
C GLY A 370 -16.89 9.00 -9.41
N ALA A 371 -18.10 8.97 -9.98
CA ALA A 371 -18.94 7.77 -10.00
C ALA A 371 -18.27 6.60 -10.77
N ARG A 372 -17.57 6.90 -11.88
CA ARG A 372 -16.78 5.89 -12.63
C ARG A 372 -15.62 5.35 -11.80
N TYR A 373 -14.92 6.21 -11.07
CA TYR A 373 -13.83 5.82 -10.16
C TYR A 373 -14.32 4.99 -8.99
N ARG A 374 -15.52 5.27 -8.46
CA ARG A 374 -16.16 4.43 -7.43
C ARG A 374 -16.35 3.01 -7.94
N GLY A 375 -16.93 2.82 -9.13
CA GLY A 375 -17.10 1.51 -9.74
C GLY A 375 -15.78 0.79 -10.04
N LEU A 376 -14.68 1.54 -10.29
CA LEU A 376 -13.35 0.95 -10.36
C LEU A 376 -12.90 0.45 -8.99
N GLY A 377 -13.06 1.26 -7.92
CA GLY A 377 -12.64 0.91 -6.57
C GLY A 377 -13.33 -0.35 -6.04
N GLU A 378 -14.60 -0.56 -6.39
CA GLU A 378 -15.37 -1.76 -5.99
C GLU A 378 -14.79 -3.07 -6.54
N ARG A 379 -14.07 -3.04 -7.67
CA ARG A 379 -13.40 -4.22 -8.24
C ARG A 379 -12.23 -4.72 -7.39
N TYR A 380 -11.74 -3.88 -6.47
CA TYR A 380 -10.65 -4.18 -5.56
C TYR A 380 -11.14 -4.45 -4.14
N ASP A 381 -12.38 -4.95 -4.00
CA ASP A 381 -12.90 -5.38 -2.70
C ASP A 381 -11.98 -6.43 -2.08
N ILE A 382 -11.54 -6.17 -0.86
CA ILE A 382 -10.65 -7.06 -0.13
C ILE A 382 -11.26 -8.45 0.07
N ARG A 383 -12.58 -8.56 0.21
CA ARG A 383 -13.26 -9.87 0.38
C ARG A 383 -13.09 -10.72 -0.87
N ALA A 384 -13.28 -10.14 -2.05
CA ALA A 384 -13.05 -10.82 -3.33
C ALA A 384 -11.56 -11.14 -3.56
N CYS A 385 -10.66 -10.26 -3.11
CA CYS A 385 -9.21 -10.53 -3.17
C CYS A 385 -8.83 -11.68 -2.26
N VAL A 386 -9.37 -11.74 -1.04
CA VAL A 386 -9.11 -12.83 -0.09
C VAL A 386 -9.74 -14.15 -0.57
N ASP A 387 -10.90 -14.17 -1.28
CA ASP A 387 -11.42 -15.39 -1.92
C ASP A 387 -10.41 -16.00 -2.89
N ARG A 388 -9.79 -15.17 -3.73
CA ARG A 388 -8.77 -15.62 -4.68
C ARG A 388 -7.46 -16.06 -4.00
N LEU A 389 -7.10 -15.41 -2.91
CA LEU A 389 -5.92 -15.78 -2.11
C LEU A 389 -6.13 -17.13 -1.42
N GLU A 390 -7.31 -17.36 -0.88
CA GLU A 390 -7.75 -18.63 -0.28
C GLU A 390 -7.71 -19.77 -1.32
N ASP A 391 -8.26 -19.55 -2.52
CA ASP A 391 -8.15 -20.48 -3.65
C ASP A 391 -6.69 -20.81 -3.98
N ALA A 392 -5.79 -19.83 -3.90
CA ALA A 392 -4.37 -20.06 -4.14
C ALA A 392 -3.74 -20.94 -3.04
N TYR A 393 -4.06 -20.70 -1.76
CA TYR A 393 -3.58 -21.55 -0.67
C TYR A 393 -4.05 -22.99 -0.80
N VAL A 394 -5.34 -23.19 -1.10
CA VAL A 394 -5.92 -24.54 -1.27
C VAL A 394 -5.20 -25.29 -2.40
N ARG A 395 -4.93 -24.62 -3.53
CA ARG A 395 -4.18 -25.23 -4.64
C ARG A 395 -2.76 -25.60 -4.25
N LEU A 396 -2.05 -24.73 -3.52
CA LEU A 396 -0.68 -24.98 -3.06
C LEU A 396 -0.60 -26.20 -2.15
N VAL A 397 -1.52 -26.30 -1.18
CA VAL A 397 -1.57 -27.45 -0.25
C VAL A 397 -1.97 -28.73 -0.96
N SER A 398 -2.92 -28.67 -1.91
CA SER A 398 -3.37 -29.85 -2.67
C SER A 398 -2.33 -30.37 -3.65
N ALA A 399 -1.53 -29.50 -4.28
CA ALA A 399 -0.46 -29.89 -5.19
C ALA A 399 0.68 -30.62 -4.47
N ASP A 400 0.97 -30.25 -3.23
CA ASP A 400 2.03 -30.86 -2.41
C ASP A 400 1.62 -32.29 -1.97
N VAL A 401 0.34 -32.50 -1.68
CA VAL A 401 -0.20 -33.84 -1.32
C VAL A 401 -0.12 -34.85 -2.51
N SER A 402 -0.09 -34.36 -3.76
CA SER A 402 0.03 -35.22 -4.95
C SER A 402 1.45 -35.65 -5.29
N HIS A 403 2.48 -35.08 -4.63
CA HIS A 403 3.90 -35.37 -4.83
C HIS A 403 4.58 -36.04 -3.62
N ALA A 404 3.87 -36.26 -2.51
CA ALA A 404 4.31 -36.99 -1.32
C ALA A 404 3.82 -38.46 -1.34
#